data_bef39d3d1d5d38c2e0c6601ca4e851b8
#
_entry.id   bef39d3d1d5d38c2e0c6601ca4e851b8
#
_cell.length_a   1.000
_cell.length_b   1.000
_cell.length_c   1.000
_cell.angle_alpha   90.00
_cell.angle_beta   90.00
_cell.angle_gamma   90.00
#
_symmetry.space_group_name_H-M   'P 1'
#
loop_
_entity.id
_entity.type
_entity.pdbx_description
1 polymer ?
#
loop_
_entity_poly.entity_id
_entity_poly.type
_entity_poly.pdbx_seq_one_letter_code
_entity_poly.pdbx_strand_id
1 'polypeptide(L)'
;EQETGPGLTLIEGGTFTMGKTQDDVLYEWNNIPRRVTISSFYMDETEIRNVDYREYINWLGRVFGMNNPQVVRAALPDTLVWRDPMAFNEPYVEYYYRHPSFNEYPVVGVNWLQAQDYCIWRTDRVNEMILVDMGHIELSTDQQDERNFNTESYIYGLYTPNIINPQPSLNPNIESRLIGVEDGILLPKYRLPTEAEWEYAALGLVGNTVDELLWERRTYPWNGHNVRNDNARDMGKMRANFVRGNGDMMGMAGSLNDGGSITVPVKSYWPNDYGLYCMAGNVNEWVQDVYRPLTSQDVSDFRPFRGNQFDQMSIDANGSPMIDSLGPVSYTHLTLPTNRVAGGGGGGGG
;
A
#
# COMPACT_ATOMS: atom_id res chain seq x y z
N GLU A 1 14.21 -10.02 18.97
CA GLU A 1 13.63 -8.83 18.31
C GLU A 1 13.17 -9.26 16.94
N GLN A 2 11.92 -8.98 16.58
CA GLN A 2 11.37 -9.37 15.29
C GLN A 2 12.04 -8.54 14.19
N GLU A 3 12.54 -9.18 13.15
CA GLU A 3 13.09 -8.48 11.99
C GLU A 3 11.97 -7.79 11.22
N THR A 4 12.26 -6.58 10.75
CA THR A 4 11.34 -5.85 9.88
C THR A 4 11.51 -6.31 8.43
N GLY A 5 10.43 -6.25 7.65
CA GLY A 5 10.53 -6.53 6.22
C GLY A 5 11.45 -5.54 5.49
N PRO A 6 12.03 -5.95 4.36
CA PRO A 6 12.96 -5.11 3.61
C PRO A 6 12.29 -3.83 3.08
N GLY A 7 13.01 -2.70 3.15
CA GLY A 7 12.57 -1.41 2.61
C GLY A 7 11.51 -0.68 3.43
N LEU A 8 11.24 -1.13 4.66
CA LEU A 8 10.26 -0.51 5.54
C LEU A 8 10.90 0.46 6.54
N THR A 9 10.22 1.57 6.76
CA THR A 9 10.55 2.58 7.79
C THR A 9 9.47 2.58 8.87
N LEU A 10 9.89 2.68 10.14
CA LEU A 10 8.97 2.80 11.27
C LEU A 10 8.36 4.20 11.30
N ILE A 11 7.04 4.26 11.33
CA ILE A 11 6.27 5.46 11.59
C ILE A 11 5.72 5.37 13.02
N GLU A 12 6.19 6.24 13.89
CA GLU A 12 5.69 6.30 15.26
C GLU A 12 4.25 6.80 15.27
N GLY A 13 3.38 6.08 15.97
CA GLY A 13 1.97 6.43 16.08
C GLY A 13 1.75 7.71 16.89
N GLY A 14 0.60 8.31 16.71
CA GLY A 14 0.22 9.53 17.40
C GLY A 14 -1.16 10.03 16.99
N THR A 15 -1.54 11.18 17.55
CA THR A 15 -2.80 11.84 17.24
C THR A 15 -2.54 13.03 16.34
N PHE A 16 -3.35 13.22 15.31
CA PHE A 16 -3.27 14.37 14.42
C PHE A 16 -4.65 14.77 13.91
N THR A 17 -4.73 15.97 13.34
CA THR A 17 -5.93 16.44 12.67
C THR A 17 -5.83 16.16 11.17
N MET A 18 -6.57 15.16 10.72
CA MET A 18 -6.71 14.77 9.32
C MET A 18 -7.67 15.69 8.59
N GLY A 19 -7.42 15.94 7.32
CA GLY A 19 -8.30 16.72 6.45
C GLY A 19 -7.97 18.23 6.45
N LYS A 20 -8.26 18.91 5.35
CA LYS A 20 -8.03 20.34 5.17
C LYS A 20 -9.09 20.92 4.23
N THR A 21 -9.70 22.02 4.65
CA THR A 21 -10.71 22.75 3.86
C THR A 21 -10.28 24.17 3.48
N GLN A 22 -9.19 24.68 4.08
CA GLN A 22 -8.78 26.08 3.94
C GLN A 22 -8.39 26.47 2.50
N ASP A 23 -7.83 25.54 1.75
CA ASP A 23 -7.34 25.76 0.38
C ASP A 23 -8.21 25.04 -0.67
N ASP A 24 -9.41 24.65 -0.29
CA ASP A 24 -10.35 24.00 -1.22
C ASP A 24 -10.94 25.01 -2.20
N VAL A 25 -10.39 25.06 -3.41
CA VAL A 25 -10.77 26.00 -4.47
C VAL A 25 -12.19 25.75 -4.98
N LEU A 26 -12.67 24.51 -4.91
CA LEU A 26 -14.00 24.14 -5.39
C LEU A 26 -15.08 24.29 -4.33
N TYR A 27 -14.69 24.54 -3.08
CA TYR A 27 -15.62 24.65 -1.93
C TYR A 27 -16.51 23.43 -1.73
N GLU A 28 -16.02 22.26 -2.06
CA GLU A 28 -16.78 21.01 -1.91
C GLU A 28 -16.93 20.57 -0.46
N TRP A 29 -16.03 21.01 0.43
CA TRP A 29 -16.02 20.73 1.87
C TRP A 29 -16.07 19.23 2.21
N ASN A 30 -15.54 18.40 1.33
CA ASN A 30 -15.57 16.95 1.45
C ASN A 30 -14.42 16.37 2.30
N ASN A 31 -13.51 17.24 2.77
CA ASN A 31 -12.35 16.87 3.59
C ASN A 31 -12.30 17.70 4.89
N ILE A 32 -13.39 17.66 5.64
CA ILE A 32 -13.54 18.40 6.90
C ILE A 32 -12.48 17.91 7.89
N PRO A 33 -11.74 18.84 8.55
CA PRO A 33 -10.75 18.47 9.55
C PRO A 33 -11.37 17.65 10.68
N ARG A 34 -10.73 16.52 11.01
CA ARG A 34 -11.11 15.66 12.13
C ARG A 34 -9.87 15.13 12.84
N ARG A 35 -9.98 14.97 14.14
CA ARG A 35 -8.92 14.38 14.95
C ARG A 35 -8.92 12.85 14.80
N VAL A 36 -7.75 12.27 14.58
CA VAL A 36 -7.56 10.83 14.41
C VAL A 36 -6.32 10.38 15.18
N THR A 37 -6.43 9.25 15.86
CA THR A 37 -5.30 8.59 16.54
C THR A 37 -4.88 7.36 15.75
N ILE A 38 -3.60 7.27 15.45
CA ILE A 38 -2.99 6.20 14.65
C ILE A 38 -1.98 5.46 15.52
N SER A 39 -2.00 4.12 15.47
CA SER A 39 -0.98 3.28 16.07
C SER A 39 0.30 3.31 15.22
N SER A 40 1.44 2.98 15.83
CA SER A 40 2.71 2.84 15.10
C SER A 40 2.60 1.74 14.05
N PHE A 41 3.20 1.98 12.88
CA PHE A 41 3.19 1.05 11.75
C PHE A 41 4.49 1.17 10.95
N TYR A 42 4.72 0.22 10.06
CA TYR A 42 5.81 0.29 9.10
C TYR A 42 5.27 0.65 7.72
N MET A 43 6.01 1.49 6.99
CA MET A 43 5.66 1.93 5.65
C MET A 43 6.89 1.80 4.73
N ASP A 44 6.65 1.50 3.46
CA ASP A 44 7.72 1.49 2.46
C ASP A 44 8.34 2.89 2.30
N GLU A 45 9.67 2.95 2.16
CA GLU A 45 10.38 4.21 1.94
C GLU A 45 9.99 4.90 0.64
N THR A 46 9.60 4.13 -0.36
CA THR A 46 9.33 4.59 -1.72
C THR A 46 8.06 3.96 -2.27
N GLU A 47 7.52 4.56 -3.31
CA GLU A 47 6.54 3.94 -4.18
C GLU A 47 7.07 2.59 -4.71
N ILE A 48 6.19 1.64 -5.00
CA ILE A 48 6.57 0.35 -5.60
C ILE A 48 7.10 0.58 -7.02
N ARG A 49 8.33 0.12 -7.27
CA ARG A 49 9.03 0.32 -8.54
C ARG A 49 8.59 -0.68 -9.60
N ASN A 50 8.82 -0.32 -10.86
CA ASN A 50 8.59 -1.25 -11.97
C ASN A 50 9.38 -2.56 -11.83
N VAL A 51 10.60 -2.53 -11.26
CA VAL A 51 11.40 -3.74 -11.06
C VAL A 51 10.75 -4.67 -10.03
N ASP A 52 10.25 -4.12 -8.92
CA ASP A 52 9.62 -4.90 -7.85
C ASP A 52 8.32 -5.56 -8.35
N TYR A 53 7.52 -4.79 -9.09
CA TYR A 53 6.27 -5.33 -9.63
C TYR A 53 6.51 -6.37 -10.75
N ARG A 54 7.58 -6.23 -11.53
CA ARG A 54 7.97 -7.26 -12.52
C ARG A 54 8.44 -8.55 -11.87
N GLU A 55 9.08 -8.48 -10.71
CA GLU A 55 9.43 -9.66 -9.93
C GLU A 55 8.18 -10.45 -9.53
N TYR A 56 7.15 -9.78 -9.05
CA TYR A 56 5.85 -10.37 -8.80
C TYR A 56 5.25 -11.05 -10.05
N ILE A 57 5.20 -10.35 -11.18
CA ILE A 57 4.67 -10.92 -12.44
C ILE A 57 5.50 -12.13 -12.90
N ASN A 58 6.83 -12.09 -12.78
CA ASN A 58 7.69 -13.21 -13.10
C ASN A 58 7.41 -14.43 -12.20
N TRP A 59 7.20 -14.18 -10.92
CA TRP A 59 6.84 -15.23 -9.97
C TRP A 59 5.49 -15.86 -10.32
N LEU A 60 4.46 -15.05 -10.61
CA LEU A 60 3.16 -15.54 -11.07
C LEU A 60 3.28 -16.36 -12.37
N GLY A 61 4.09 -15.89 -13.31
CA GLY A 61 4.34 -16.60 -14.57
C GLY A 61 4.98 -17.98 -14.37
N ARG A 62 5.88 -18.09 -13.41
CA ARG A 62 6.55 -19.36 -13.07
C ARG A 62 5.60 -20.32 -12.34
N VAL A 63 4.81 -19.83 -11.39
CA VAL A 63 3.96 -20.68 -10.55
C VAL A 63 2.64 -21.04 -11.24
N PHE A 64 1.98 -20.07 -11.86
CA PHE A 64 0.63 -20.25 -12.44
C PHE A 64 0.60 -20.22 -13.98
N GLY A 65 1.66 -19.76 -14.63
CA GLY A 65 1.64 -19.45 -16.05
C GLY A 65 1.28 -20.62 -16.97
N MET A 66 1.59 -21.85 -16.56
CA MET A 66 1.31 -23.04 -17.35
C MET A 66 -0.17 -23.43 -17.30
N ASN A 67 -0.76 -23.50 -16.11
CA ASN A 67 -2.11 -24.02 -15.90
C ASN A 67 -3.16 -22.92 -15.83
N ASN A 68 -2.80 -21.75 -15.29
CA ASN A 68 -3.68 -20.64 -15.01
C ASN A 68 -3.18 -19.29 -15.60
N PRO A 69 -2.96 -19.18 -16.92
CA PRO A 69 -2.39 -17.97 -17.54
C PRO A 69 -3.27 -16.72 -17.37
N GLN A 70 -4.55 -16.87 -17.03
CA GLN A 70 -5.46 -15.78 -16.73
C GLN A 70 -5.03 -15.01 -15.46
N VAL A 71 -4.43 -15.68 -14.46
CA VAL A 71 -3.91 -15.04 -13.24
C VAL A 71 -2.82 -14.05 -13.59
N VAL A 72 -1.87 -14.48 -14.43
CA VAL A 72 -0.79 -13.59 -14.89
C VAL A 72 -1.33 -12.42 -15.69
N ARG A 73 -2.31 -12.66 -16.58
CA ARG A 73 -2.92 -11.59 -17.38
C ARG A 73 -3.68 -10.58 -16.53
N ALA A 74 -4.39 -11.05 -15.50
CA ALA A 74 -5.12 -10.18 -14.58
C ALA A 74 -4.21 -9.30 -13.73
N ALA A 75 -2.98 -9.75 -13.45
CA ALA A 75 -2.00 -9.01 -12.67
C ALA A 75 -1.19 -8.00 -13.48
N LEU A 76 -1.21 -8.05 -14.83
CA LEU A 76 -0.44 -7.12 -15.66
C LEU A 76 -0.97 -5.68 -15.54
N PRO A 77 -0.08 -4.68 -15.39
CA PRO A 77 -0.47 -3.28 -15.39
C PRO A 77 -1.09 -2.88 -16.74
N ASP A 78 -2.06 -1.99 -16.70
CA ASP A 78 -2.60 -1.37 -17.91
C ASP A 78 -1.64 -0.30 -18.45
N THR A 79 -0.92 -0.62 -19.52
CA THR A 79 0.00 0.29 -20.16
C THR A 79 -0.69 1.35 -21.04
N LEU A 80 -1.99 1.18 -21.35
CA LEU A 80 -2.74 2.13 -22.17
C LEU A 80 -3.03 3.45 -21.44
N VAL A 81 -2.83 3.50 -20.13
CA VAL A 81 -2.92 4.73 -19.33
C VAL A 81 -1.99 5.84 -19.84
N TRP A 82 -0.92 5.48 -20.56
CA TRP A 82 0.01 6.43 -21.17
C TRP A 82 -0.48 7.01 -22.50
N ARG A 83 -1.49 6.42 -23.11
CA ARG A 83 -1.95 6.83 -24.43
C ARG A 83 -2.76 8.11 -24.35
N ASP A 84 -2.22 9.18 -24.91
CA ASP A 84 -2.90 10.45 -25.08
C ASP A 84 -2.92 10.81 -26.56
N PRO A 85 -4.11 11.02 -27.18
CA PRO A 85 -4.22 11.35 -28.60
C PRO A 85 -3.51 12.64 -29.02
N MET A 86 -3.28 13.55 -28.07
CA MET A 86 -2.67 14.86 -28.33
C MET A 86 -1.20 14.94 -27.89
N ALA A 87 -0.64 13.86 -27.32
CA ALA A 87 0.74 13.81 -26.87
C ALA A 87 1.51 12.66 -27.54
N PHE A 88 2.83 12.82 -27.67
CA PHE A 88 3.72 11.78 -28.20
C PHE A 88 4.11 10.81 -27.09
N ASN A 89 3.13 10.12 -26.49
CA ASN A 89 3.33 9.22 -25.36
C ASN A 89 3.35 7.74 -25.75
N GLU A 90 3.16 7.38 -27.00
CA GLU A 90 3.14 5.99 -27.47
C GLU A 90 4.40 5.18 -27.09
N PRO A 91 5.62 5.74 -27.07
CA PRO A 91 6.79 5.03 -26.57
C PRO A 91 6.67 4.56 -25.11
N TYR A 92 5.95 5.31 -24.26
CA TYR A 92 5.75 4.92 -22.85
C TYR A 92 4.78 3.76 -22.71
N VAL A 93 3.79 3.61 -23.60
CA VAL A 93 2.89 2.46 -23.66
C VAL A 93 3.67 1.16 -23.80
N GLU A 94 4.72 1.18 -24.62
CA GLU A 94 5.53 0.00 -24.89
C GLU A 94 6.68 -0.18 -23.88
N TYR A 95 7.41 0.88 -23.56
CA TYR A 95 8.70 0.77 -22.87
C TYR A 95 8.65 1.08 -21.39
N TYR A 96 7.72 1.91 -20.89
CA TYR A 96 7.75 2.37 -19.50
C TYR A 96 7.78 1.23 -18.47
N TYR A 97 6.94 0.24 -18.64
CA TYR A 97 6.90 -0.91 -17.72
C TYR A 97 8.00 -1.94 -18.01
N ARG A 98 8.40 -2.10 -19.27
CA ARG A 98 9.21 -3.23 -19.70
C ARG A 98 10.70 -2.92 -19.78
N HIS A 99 11.09 -1.70 -20.12
CA HIS A 99 12.47 -1.35 -20.39
C HIS A 99 13.28 -1.11 -19.11
N PRO A 100 14.53 -1.62 -19.01
CA PRO A 100 15.37 -1.49 -17.81
C PRO A 100 15.65 -0.05 -17.36
N SER A 101 15.63 0.92 -18.27
CA SER A 101 15.82 2.35 -17.93
C SER A 101 14.77 2.89 -16.98
N PHE A 102 13.60 2.25 -16.90
CA PHE A 102 12.50 2.61 -16.00
C PHE A 102 12.40 1.71 -14.77
N ASN A 103 13.45 0.94 -14.44
CA ASN A 103 13.45 0.04 -13.30
C ASN A 103 13.11 0.75 -11.99
N GLU A 104 13.75 1.91 -11.75
CA GLU A 104 13.63 2.71 -10.53
C GLU A 104 12.45 3.70 -10.56
N TYR A 105 11.59 3.62 -11.57
CA TYR A 105 10.40 4.43 -11.68
C TYR A 105 9.21 3.71 -11.04
N PRO A 106 8.21 4.46 -10.50
CA PRO A 106 7.03 3.85 -9.90
C PRO A 106 6.24 3.04 -10.92
N VAL A 107 5.61 1.96 -10.50
CA VAL A 107 4.69 1.22 -11.35
C VAL A 107 3.41 2.03 -11.57
N VAL A 108 2.93 2.11 -12.80
CA VAL A 108 1.73 2.86 -13.21
C VAL A 108 0.77 1.95 -13.94
N GLY A 109 -0.53 2.23 -13.85
CA GLY A 109 -1.58 1.43 -14.51
C GLY A 109 -2.01 0.21 -13.70
N VAL A 110 -1.74 0.21 -12.40
CA VAL A 110 -2.17 -0.84 -11.46
C VAL A 110 -3.49 -0.42 -10.82
N ASN A 111 -4.47 -1.30 -10.80
CA ASN A 111 -5.73 -1.08 -10.09
C ASN A 111 -5.62 -1.49 -8.62
N TRP A 112 -6.64 -1.15 -7.83
CA TRP A 112 -6.66 -1.38 -6.39
C TRP A 112 -6.58 -2.87 -6.00
N LEU A 113 -7.26 -3.76 -6.73
CA LEU A 113 -7.19 -5.21 -6.49
C LEU A 113 -5.79 -5.75 -6.78
N GLN A 114 -5.20 -5.36 -7.89
CA GLN A 114 -3.82 -5.75 -8.25
C GLN A 114 -2.81 -5.29 -7.21
N ALA A 115 -3.01 -4.09 -6.64
CA ALA A 115 -2.15 -3.58 -5.56
C ALA A 115 -2.30 -4.40 -4.27
N GLN A 116 -3.51 -4.84 -3.93
CA GLN A 116 -3.74 -5.73 -2.80
C GLN A 116 -3.13 -7.12 -3.02
N ASP A 117 -3.33 -7.70 -4.21
CA ASP A 117 -2.75 -9.01 -4.56
C ASP A 117 -1.20 -8.97 -4.46
N TYR A 118 -0.59 -7.86 -4.88
CA TYR A 118 0.84 -7.63 -4.69
C TYR A 118 1.23 -7.64 -3.20
N CYS A 119 0.46 -6.99 -2.34
CA CYS A 119 0.72 -6.97 -0.89
C CYS A 119 0.62 -8.39 -0.29
N ILE A 120 -0.36 -9.19 -0.70
CA ILE A 120 -0.53 -10.57 -0.26
C ILE A 120 0.67 -11.41 -0.73
N TRP A 121 1.04 -11.32 -2.00
CA TRP A 121 2.21 -12.02 -2.53
C TRP A 121 3.49 -11.66 -1.77
N ARG A 122 3.72 -10.38 -1.50
CA ARG A 122 4.88 -9.92 -0.75
C ARG A 122 4.89 -10.47 0.67
N THR A 123 3.73 -10.53 1.34
CA THR A 123 3.59 -11.16 2.65
C THR A 123 4.08 -12.60 2.62
N ASP A 124 3.63 -13.36 1.64
CA ASP A 124 3.97 -14.77 1.50
C ASP A 124 5.47 -14.98 1.23
N ARG A 125 6.05 -14.17 0.33
CA ARG A 125 7.47 -14.30 0.01
C ARG A 125 8.37 -13.93 1.18
N VAL A 126 8.04 -12.88 1.92
CA VAL A 126 8.83 -12.45 3.09
C VAL A 126 8.74 -13.49 4.22
N ASN A 127 7.54 -13.98 4.52
CA ASN A 127 7.37 -15.00 5.57
C ASN A 127 7.99 -16.34 5.18
N GLU A 128 7.89 -16.75 3.91
CA GLU A 128 8.60 -17.93 3.40
C GLU A 128 10.11 -17.81 3.65
N MET A 129 10.69 -16.65 3.29
CA MET A 129 12.14 -16.45 3.45
C MET A 129 12.55 -16.47 4.92
N ILE A 130 11.79 -15.85 5.81
CA ILE A 130 12.03 -15.92 7.26
C ILE A 130 12.03 -17.36 7.76
N LEU A 131 11.04 -18.16 7.35
CA LEU A 131 10.97 -19.58 7.75
C LEU A 131 12.11 -20.42 7.18
N VAL A 132 12.58 -20.11 5.97
CA VAL A 132 13.75 -20.77 5.36
C VAL A 132 15.01 -20.39 6.11
N ASP A 133 15.23 -19.11 6.38
CA ASP A 133 16.44 -18.62 7.08
C ASP A 133 16.53 -19.15 8.51
N MET A 134 15.39 -19.35 9.16
CA MET A 134 15.31 -19.99 10.47
C MET A 134 15.38 -21.53 10.42
N GLY A 135 15.37 -22.13 9.24
CA GLY A 135 15.47 -23.58 9.04
C GLY A 135 14.20 -24.37 9.38
N HIS A 136 13.01 -23.74 9.32
CA HIS A 136 11.73 -24.42 9.56
C HIS A 136 11.14 -25.04 8.31
N ILE A 137 11.40 -24.45 7.16
CA ILE A 137 11.04 -24.98 5.84
C ILE A 137 12.27 -24.99 4.93
N GLU A 138 12.26 -25.85 3.93
CA GLU A 138 13.26 -25.86 2.87
C GLU A 138 12.78 -25.03 1.68
N LEU A 139 13.67 -24.22 1.12
CA LEU A 139 13.34 -23.41 -0.06
C LEU A 139 12.98 -24.32 -1.24
N SER A 140 11.75 -24.22 -1.71
CA SER A 140 11.31 -24.91 -2.92
C SER A 140 11.42 -23.99 -4.13
N THR A 141 12.19 -24.40 -5.11
CA THR A 141 12.30 -23.73 -6.41
C THR A 141 11.23 -24.18 -7.42
N ASP A 142 10.55 -25.28 -7.13
CA ASP A 142 9.57 -25.92 -8.01
C ASP A 142 8.14 -25.80 -7.44
N GLN A 143 7.79 -24.60 -7.06
CA GLN A 143 6.43 -24.29 -6.63
C GLN A 143 5.53 -24.12 -7.84
N GLN A 144 4.41 -24.86 -7.87
CA GLN A 144 3.42 -24.80 -8.94
C GLN A 144 2.00 -24.83 -8.38
N ASP A 145 1.15 -23.93 -8.86
CA ASP A 145 -0.27 -23.82 -8.51
C ASP A 145 -0.52 -23.89 -6.98
N GLU A 146 -1.35 -24.83 -6.55
CA GLU A 146 -1.74 -25.04 -5.13
C GLU A 146 -0.57 -25.44 -4.21
N ARG A 147 0.57 -25.84 -4.75
CA ARG A 147 1.75 -26.21 -3.97
C ARG A 147 2.67 -25.02 -3.66
N ASN A 148 2.30 -23.82 -4.05
CA ASN A 148 3.06 -22.64 -3.69
C ASN A 148 2.93 -22.35 -2.19
N PHE A 149 3.96 -21.71 -1.61
CA PHE A 149 3.88 -21.27 -0.23
C PHE A 149 2.88 -20.11 -0.09
N ASN A 150 1.95 -20.26 0.84
CA ASN A 150 1.03 -19.23 1.27
C ASN A 150 1.00 -19.17 2.80
N THR A 151 1.18 -17.98 3.36
CA THR A 151 1.28 -17.77 4.81
C THR A 151 0.04 -18.23 5.56
N GLU A 152 -1.15 -17.95 5.03
CA GLU A 152 -2.40 -18.38 5.68
C GLU A 152 -2.55 -19.89 5.65
N SER A 153 -2.30 -20.52 4.50
CA SER A 153 -2.32 -21.97 4.38
C SER A 153 -1.33 -22.64 5.33
N TYR A 154 -0.14 -22.04 5.53
CA TYR A 154 0.84 -22.52 6.48
C TYR A 154 0.32 -22.42 7.93
N ILE A 155 -0.20 -21.28 8.35
CA ILE A 155 -0.75 -21.05 9.70
C ILE A 155 -1.89 -22.01 10.02
N TYR A 156 -2.76 -22.29 9.06
CA TYR A 156 -3.86 -23.24 9.22
C TYR A 156 -3.47 -24.71 9.07
N GLY A 157 -2.19 -25.01 8.88
CA GLY A 157 -1.71 -26.39 8.74
C GLY A 157 -2.10 -27.07 7.42
N LEU A 158 -2.50 -26.27 6.43
CA LEU A 158 -2.90 -26.77 5.11
C LEU A 158 -1.70 -26.88 4.16
N TYR A 159 -0.64 -26.14 4.43
CA TYR A 159 0.63 -26.25 3.71
C TYR A 159 1.49 -27.33 4.33
N THR A 160 1.76 -28.39 3.58
CA THR A 160 2.54 -29.55 4.05
C THR A 160 3.90 -29.71 3.38
N PRO A 161 4.20 -29.06 2.22
CA PRO A 161 5.48 -29.28 1.55
C PRO A 161 6.66 -28.72 2.37
N ASN A 162 7.81 -29.42 2.29
CA ASN A 162 9.12 -28.93 2.72
C ASN A 162 9.27 -28.50 4.18
N ILE A 163 8.39 -28.93 5.08
CA ILE A 163 8.52 -28.66 6.53
C ILE A 163 9.62 -29.57 7.09
N ILE A 164 10.65 -28.95 7.72
CA ILE A 164 11.82 -29.70 8.24
C ILE A 164 11.76 -29.77 9.76
N ASN A 165 11.62 -28.64 10.44
CA ASN A 165 11.72 -28.54 11.89
C ASN A 165 10.46 -27.89 12.48
N PRO A 166 9.38 -28.66 12.70
CA PRO A 166 8.21 -28.15 13.40
C PRO A 166 8.57 -27.87 14.86
N GLN A 167 7.89 -26.88 15.47
CA GLN A 167 8.08 -26.54 16.88
C GLN A 167 7.42 -27.57 17.80
N PRO A 168 7.98 -27.79 19.03
CA PRO A 168 7.30 -28.61 20.01
C PRO A 168 5.97 -28.01 20.41
N SER A 169 4.95 -28.84 20.53
CA SER A 169 3.63 -28.38 20.94
C SER A 169 3.55 -28.16 22.44
N LEU A 170 2.85 -27.11 22.85
CA LEU A 170 2.48 -26.91 24.27
C LEU A 170 1.37 -27.86 24.73
N ASN A 171 0.65 -28.48 23.78
CA ASN A 171 -0.37 -29.46 24.08
C ASN A 171 0.26 -30.84 24.19
N PRO A 172 0.18 -31.54 25.36
CA PRO A 172 0.82 -32.85 25.58
C PRO A 172 0.28 -33.94 24.64
N ASN A 173 -0.82 -33.74 23.98
CA ASN A 173 -1.40 -34.71 23.05
C ASN A 173 -0.92 -34.53 21.58
N ILE A 174 -0.11 -33.50 21.32
CA ILE A 174 0.38 -33.18 19.99
C ILE A 174 1.89 -33.03 20.09
N GLU A 175 2.66 -33.87 19.40
CA GLU A 175 4.11 -33.85 19.49
C GLU A 175 4.76 -32.58 18.93
N SER A 176 4.22 -32.08 17.83
CA SER A 176 4.76 -30.90 17.13
C SER A 176 3.66 -30.02 16.53
N ARG A 177 3.97 -28.74 16.38
CA ARG A 177 3.11 -27.76 15.73
C ARG A 177 3.91 -26.92 14.73
N LEU A 178 3.21 -26.29 13.80
CA LEU A 178 3.78 -25.25 12.95
C LEU A 178 3.99 -23.96 13.74
N ILE A 179 4.79 -23.07 13.19
CA ILE A 179 4.97 -21.72 13.72
C ILE A 179 3.67 -20.95 13.50
N GLY A 180 3.11 -20.44 14.59
CA GLY A 180 1.92 -19.59 14.57
C GLY A 180 2.26 -18.10 14.64
N VAL A 181 1.24 -17.29 14.55
CA VAL A 181 1.35 -15.82 14.72
C VAL A 181 1.82 -15.48 16.15
N GLU A 182 1.41 -16.29 17.13
CA GLU A 182 1.76 -16.17 18.55
C GLU A 182 3.27 -16.34 18.86
N ASP A 183 4.02 -16.95 17.95
CA ASP A 183 5.47 -17.12 18.12
C ASP A 183 6.25 -15.83 17.82
N GLY A 184 5.62 -14.83 17.21
CA GLY A 184 6.23 -13.56 16.87
C GLY A 184 7.31 -13.63 15.80
N ILE A 185 7.36 -14.73 15.03
CA ILE A 185 8.33 -14.99 13.96
C ILE A 185 7.78 -14.47 12.62
N LEU A 186 6.54 -14.85 12.32
CA LEU A 186 5.89 -14.42 11.09
C LEU A 186 5.51 -12.93 11.16
N LEU A 187 5.77 -12.23 10.09
CA LEU A 187 5.36 -10.84 9.95
C LEU A 187 3.85 -10.74 9.68
N PRO A 188 3.21 -9.68 10.18
CA PRO A 188 1.85 -9.34 9.81
C PRO A 188 1.72 -9.14 8.30
N LYS A 189 0.49 -9.20 7.79
CA LYS A 189 0.21 -8.97 6.37
C LYS A 189 0.64 -7.57 5.95
N TYR A 190 1.36 -7.51 4.83
CA TYR A 190 1.50 -6.26 4.07
C TYR A 190 0.12 -5.87 3.53
N ARG A 191 -0.17 -4.60 3.58
CA ARG A 191 -1.44 -4.04 3.09
C ARG A 191 -1.22 -2.63 2.55
N LEU A 192 -2.18 -2.13 1.83
CA LEU A 192 -2.21 -0.70 1.51
C LEU A 192 -2.37 0.11 2.81
N PRO A 193 -1.78 1.30 2.90
CA PRO A 193 -2.02 2.19 4.03
C PRO A 193 -3.48 2.68 4.01
N THR A 194 -4.01 3.02 5.16
CA THR A 194 -5.25 3.80 5.20
C THR A 194 -4.97 5.24 4.78
N GLU A 195 -5.97 5.98 4.33
CA GLU A 195 -5.82 7.40 3.99
C GLU A 195 -5.27 8.20 5.18
N ALA A 196 -5.72 7.88 6.39
CA ALA A 196 -5.24 8.53 7.60
C ALA A 196 -3.77 8.19 7.92
N GLU A 197 -3.37 6.94 7.75
CA GLU A 197 -1.96 6.53 7.90
C GLU A 197 -1.07 7.21 6.87
N TRP A 198 -1.52 7.27 5.63
CA TRP A 198 -0.78 7.92 4.55
C TRP A 198 -0.61 9.42 4.80
N GLU A 199 -1.69 10.13 5.15
CA GLU A 199 -1.64 11.56 5.45
C GLU A 199 -0.76 11.85 6.68
N TYR A 200 -0.87 11.02 7.72
CA TYR A 200 -0.03 11.12 8.90
C TYR A 200 1.46 10.91 8.58
N ALA A 201 1.79 9.87 7.81
CA ALA A 201 3.15 9.58 7.39
C ALA A 201 3.75 10.69 6.51
N ALA A 202 2.92 11.32 5.66
CA ALA A 202 3.35 12.41 4.80
C ALA A 202 3.67 13.70 5.60
N LEU A 203 2.89 14.02 6.61
CA LEU A 203 2.91 15.32 7.31
C LEU A 203 3.50 15.27 8.71
N GLY A 204 3.64 14.08 9.29
CA GLY A 204 4.08 13.89 10.67
C GLY A 204 5.49 14.41 10.94
N LEU A 205 5.74 14.80 12.18
CA LEU A 205 7.03 15.29 12.69
C LEU A 205 7.62 14.24 13.62
N VAL A 206 8.84 13.81 13.36
CA VAL A 206 9.58 12.89 14.23
C VAL A 206 9.89 13.56 15.57
N GLY A 207 9.68 12.83 16.67
CA GLY A 207 10.09 13.25 18.01
C GLY A 207 9.10 14.13 18.76
N ASN A 208 7.95 14.46 18.19
CA ASN A 208 6.91 15.23 18.88
C ASN A 208 5.82 14.29 19.43
N THR A 209 6.08 13.66 20.57
CA THR A 209 5.23 12.61 21.15
C THR A 209 4.26 13.11 22.24
N VAL A 210 4.43 14.34 22.76
CA VAL A 210 3.68 14.85 23.92
C VAL A 210 2.44 15.61 23.50
N ASP A 211 2.53 16.36 22.40
CA ASP A 211 1.43 17.14 21.82
C ASP A 211 0.99 16.55 20.49
N GLU A 212 -0.04 17.12 19.89
CA GLU A 212 -0.37 16.79 18.50
C GLU A 212 0.86 17.01 17.62
N LEU A 213 1.25 15.99 16.86
CA LEU A 213 2.40 16.05 15.96
C LEU A 213 2.26 17.11 14.86
N LEU A 214 1.08 17.71 14.74
CA LEU A 214 0.73 18.75 13.79
C LEU A 214 0.07 19.92 14.52
N TRP A 215 0.87 20.69 15.24
CA TRP A 215 0.43 21.96 15.83
C TRP A 215 -0.01 22.98 14.75
N GLU A 216 0.84 23.13 13.74
CA GLU A 216 0.48 23.85 12.51
C GLU A 216 0.54 22.89 11.34
N ARG A 217 -0.60 22.68 10.68
CA ARG A 217 -0.67 21.78 9.56
C ARG A 217 0.24 22.24 8.42
N ARG A 218 1.22 21.43 8.08
CA ARG A 218 2.07 21.63 6.91
C ARG A 218 1.24 21.51 5.63
N THR A 219 1.58 22.32 4.65
CA THR A 219 0.99 22.20 3.31
C THR A 219 1.67 21.06 2.51
N TYR A 220 2.95 20.82 2.79
CA TYR A 220 3.79 19.85 2.09
C TYR A 220 4.52 18.94 3.08
N PRO A 221 5.03 17.77 2.62
CA PRO A 221 5.82 16.85 3.44
C PRO A 221 7.17 17.41 3.93
N TRP A 222 7.51 18.62 3.60
CA TRP A 222 8.73 19.31 4.01
C TRP A 222 8.41 20.61 4.78
N ASN A 223 9.41 21.15 5.42
CA ASN A 223 9.29 22.43 6.11
C ASN A 223 9.20 23.60 5.11
N GLY A 224 8.28 24.51 5.36
CA GLY A 224 8.02 25.69 4.53
C GLY A 224 6.80 25.53 3.60
N HIS A 225 6.41 26.64 2.96
CA HIS A 225 5.20 26.75 2.13
C HIS A 225 5.51 26.75 0.62
N ASN A 226 6.78 26.59 0.24
CA ASN A 226 7.21 26.70 -1.14
C ASN A 226 7.52 25.31 -1.72
N VAL A 227 7.11 25.09 -2.96
CA VAL A 227 7.52 23.93 -3.77
C VAL A 227 8.94 24.04 -4.32
N ARG A 228 9.55 25.24 -4.24
CA ARG A 228 10.94 25.46 -4.61
C ARG A 228 11.82 25.50 -3.37
N ASN A 229 13.01 24.96 -3.51
CA ASN A 229 14.01 24.99 -2.45
C ASN A 229 14.55 26.42 -2.25
N ASP A 230 14.56 26.86 -1.01
CA ASP A 230 15.10 28.15 -0.56
C ASP A 230 16.52 28.08 -0.02
N ASN A 231 17.07 26.87 0.14
CA ASN A 231 18.45 26.68 0.57
C ASN A 231 19.42 27.23 -0.46
N ALA A 232 20.41 28.00 -0.04
CA ALA A 232 21.38 28.66 -0.92
C ALA A 232 22.09 27.75 -1.94
N ARG A 233 22.32 26.46 -1.58
CA ARG A 233 22.96 25.49 -2.44
C ARG A 233 22.05 24.99 -3.58
N ASP A 234 20.76 24.83 -3.28
CA ASP A 234 19.78 24.20 -4.17
C ASP A 234 18.63 25.16 -4.50
N MET A 235 18.88 26.46 -4.38
CA MET A 235 17.89 27.52 -4.56
C MET A 235 17.18 27.39 -5.92
N GLY A 236 15.85 27.40 -5.86
CA GLY A 236 14.99 27.35 -7.04
C GLY A 236 14.71 25.95 -7.60
N LYS A 237 15.43 24.90 -7.16
CA LYS A 237 15.10 23.52 -7.54
C LYS A 237 13.75 23.13 -6.98
N MET A 238 12.96 22.39 -7.77
CA MET A 238 11.69 21.85 -7.31
C MET A 238 11.88 20.73 -6.28
N ARG A 239 10.94 20.60 -5.36
CA ARG A 239 10.93 19.60 -4.29
C ARG A 239 10.01 18.42 -4.58
N ALA A 240 9.21 18.49 -5.65
CA ALA A 240 8.29 17.45 -6.08
C ALA A 240 8.12 17.47 -7.60
N ASN A 241 7.63 16.36 -8.13
CA ASN A 241 7.23 16.22 -9.52
C ASN A 241 5.70 16.39 -9.63
N PHE A 242 5.23 17.41 -10.34
CA PHE A 242 3.79 17.70 -10.49
C PHE A 242 3.50 18.45 -11.78
N VAL A 243 2.29 18.32 -12.28
CA VAL A 243 1.83 19.05 -13.47
C VAL A 243 1.60 20.52 -13.13
N ARG A 244 2.28 21.43 -13.83
CA ARG A 244 2.20 22.88 -13.61
C ARG A 244 1.29 23.62 -14.59
N GLY A 245 0.49 22.91 -15.32
CA GLY A 245 -0.44 23.44 -16.33
C GLY A 245 -0.44 22.64 -17.63
N ASN A 246 -0.89 23.25 -18.71
CA ASN A 246 -0.94 22.62 -20.04
C ASN A 246 0.46 22.54 -20.65
N GLY A 247 1.25 21.60 -20.25
CA GLY A 247 2.63 21.44 -20.66
C GLY A 247 3.58 21.59 -19.47
N ASP A 248 4.22 20.52 -19.15
CA ASP A 248 4.97 20.38 -17.90
C ASP A 248 6.20 21.29 -17.86
N MET A 249 6.89 21.43 -18.96
CA MET A 249 8.11 22.22 -19.05
C MET A 249 7.87 23.73 -19.10
N MET A 250 6.70 24.21 -19.47
CA MET A 250 6.25 25.64 -19.45
C MET A 250 7.31 26.65 -19.90
N GLY A 251 8.15 26.29 -20.85
CA GLY A 251 9.27 27.12 -21.31
C GLY A 251 10.45 27.25 -20.35
N MET A 252 10.41 26.60 -19.19
CA MET A 252 11.51 26.51 -18.24
C MET A 252 12.34 25.26 -18.53
N ALA A 253 13.66 25.38 -18.45
CA ALA A 253 14.60 24.31 -18.73
C ALA A 253 15.53 24.03 -17.54
N GLY A 254 16.10 22.84 -17.53
CA GLY A 254 17.10 22.42 -16.55
C GLY A 254 16.58 22.34 -15.12
N SER A 255 17.43 22.67 -14.16
CA SER A 255 17.15 22.53 -12.73
C SER A 255 16.04 23.42 -12.18
N LEU A 256 15.48 24.31 -12.97
CA LEU A 256 14.34 25.16 -12.57
C LEU A 256 12.99 24.50 -12.84
N ASN A 257 12.97 23.37 -13.49
CA ASN A 257 11.78 22.54 -13.67
C ASN A 257 11.64 21.50 -12.56
N ASP A 258 10.50 20.81 -12.48
CA ASP A 258 10.25 19.73 -11.49
C ASP A 258 11.15 18.50 -11.68
N GLY A 259 11.73 18.33 -12.85
CA GLY A 259 12.71 17.28 -13.14
C GLY A 259 12.19 16.18 -14.06
N GLY A 260 10.89 16.07 -14.28
CA GLY A 260 10.28 15.07 -15.15
C GLY A 260 9.26 15.66 -16.10
N SER A 261 9.17 15.12 -17.30
CA SER A 261 8.05 15.36 -18.22
C SER A 261 6.87 14.40 -17.97
N ILE A 262 7.17 13.31 -17.27
CA ILE A 262 6.24 12.28 -16.79
C ILE A 262 6.58 11.99 -15.33
N THR A 263 6.58 10.74 -14.89
CA THR A 263 7.09 10.32 -13.60
C THR A 263 8.62 10.45 -13.51
N VAL A 264 9.16 10.38 -12.31
CA VAL A 264 10.60 10.36 -12.02
C VAL A 264 10.96 9.13 -11.19
N PRO A 265 12.25 8.72 -11.12
CA PRO A 265 12.68 7.67 -10.20
C PRO A 265 12.27 7.95 -8.75
N VAL A 266 11.88 6.92 -8.02
CA VAL A 266 11.27 7.02 -6.69
C VAL A 266 12.12 7.73 -5.61
N LYS A 267 13.42 7.88 -5.81
CA LYS A 267 14.34 8.60 -4.90
C LYS A 267 14.89 9.91 -5.49
N SER A 268 14.15 10.54 -6.41
CA SER A 268 14.63 11.76 -7.10
C SER A 268 14.61 13.03 -6.26
N TYR A 269 13.79 13.07 -5.21
CA TYR A 269 13.64 14.22 -4.32
C TYR A 269 14.08 13.88 -2.90
N TRP A 270 14.18 14.89 -2.04
CA TRP A 270 14.51 14.67 -0.63
C TRP A 270 13.34 13.99 0.09
N PRO A 271 13.65 13.05 0.98
CA PRO A 271 12.63 12.41 1.80
C PRO A 271 12.04 13.39 2.81
N ASN A 272 10.89 13.04 3.38
CA ASN A 272 10.32 13.74 4.51
C ASN A 272 11.05 13.38 5.82
N ASP A 273 10.53 13.85 6.97
CA ASP A 273 11.16 13.65 8.29
C ASP A 273 11.22 12.16 8.70
N TYR A 274 10.34 11.30 8.18
CA TYR A 274 10.38 9.84 8.40
C TYR A 274 11.28 9.08 7.41
N GLY A 275 11.86 9.76 6.43
CA GLY A 275 12.67 9.10 5.39
C GLY A 275 11.86 8.61 4.20
N LEU A 276 10.58 9.00 4.08
CA LEU A 276 9.71 8.61 2.96
C LEU A 276 9.90 9.54 1.77
N TYR A 277 10.03 8.95 0.59
CA TYR A 277 10.23 9.68 -0.66
C TYR A 277 8.91 9.91 -1.39
N CYS A 278 8.87 10.93 -2.23
CA CYS A 278 7.78 11.23 -3.16
C CYS A 278 6.38 11.35 -2.54
N MET A 279 6.27 11.63 -1.24
CA MET A 279 4.99 11.84 -0.56
C MET A 279 4.22 13.09 -1.04
N ALA A 280 4.72 13.77 -2.07
CA ALA A 280 4.04 14.86 -2.77
C ALA A 280 4.33 14.76 -4.26
N GLY A 281 3.32 14.49 -5.06
CA GLY A 281 3.43 14.37 -6.51
C GLY A 281 3.92 13.00 -6.99
N ASN A 282 4.54 12.95 -8.15
CA ASN A 282 4.99 11.81 -8.91
C ASN A 282 3.85 10.93 -9.42
N VAL A 283 3.24 10.08 -8.61
CA VAL A 283 2.07 9.26 -8.96
C VAL A 283 0.98 9.33 -7.90
N ASN A 284 -0.26 9.04 -8.28
CA ASN A 284 -1.34 8.82 -7.33
C ASN A 284 -1.19 7.43 -6.72
N GLU A 285 -1.37 7.32 -5.42
CA GLU A 285 -1.21 6.10 -4.66
C GLU A 285 -2.55 5.58 -4.15
N TRP A 286 -2.73 4.26 -4.22
CA TRP A 286 -3.91 3.60 -3.68
C TRP A 286 -3.83 3.51 -2.16
N VAL A 287 -4.96 3.80 -1.51
CA VAL A 287 -5.17 3.56 -0.08
C VAL A 287 -6.20 2.45 0.13
N GLN A 288 -6.21 1.90 1.32
CA GLN A 288 -7.09 0.76 1.64
C GLN A 288 -8.57 1.17 1.75
N ASP A 289 -8.83 2.40 2.19
CA ASP A 289 -10.19 2.88 2.45
C ASP A 289 -10.95 3.13 1.16
N VAL A 290 -12.25 2.89 1.21
CA VAL A 290 -13.18 3.33 0.17
C VAL A 290 -13.49 4.80 0.38
N TYR A 291 -13.30 5.62 -0.68
CA TYR A 291 -13.65 7.04 -0.62
C TYR A 291 -15.12 7.24 -0.26
N ARG A 292 -15.35 8.06 0.75
CA ARG A 292 -16.67 8.57 1.12
C ARG A 292 -16.54 10.01 1.58
N PRO A 293 -17.45 10.91 1.17
CA PRO A 293 -17.47 12.25 1.71
C PRO A 293 -17.58 12.22 3.23
N LEU A 294 -16.76 12.98 3.92
CA LEU A 294 -16.86 13.14 5.37
C LEU A 294 -18.14 13.90 5.73
N THR A 295 -18.76 13.49 6.82
CA THR A 295 -19.92 14.18 7.38
C THR A 295 -19.61 14.60 8.82
N SER A 296 -20.34 15.57 9.34
CA SER A 296 -20.20 16.02 10.74
C SER A 296 -20.51 14.91 11.78
N GLN A 297 -20.97 13.75 11.35
CA GLN A 297 -21.21 12.58 12.19
C GLN A 297 -19.97 11.68 12.30
N ASP A 298 -18.95 11.89 11.48
CA ASP A 298 -17.69 11.12 11.48
C ASP A 298 -16.67 11.73 12.44
N VAL A 299 -17.00 11.82 13.73
CA VAL A 299 -16.18 12.51 14.75
C VAL A 299 -15.44 11.57 15.69
N SER A 300 -15.39 10.28 15.42
CA SER A 300 -14.71 9.33 16.31
C SER A 300 -13.20 9.28 16.03
N ASP A 301 -12.40 9.64 17.02
CA ASP A 301 -10.91 9.62 16.97
C ASP A 301 -10.35 8.20 16.74
N PHE A 302 -11.12 7.17 17.07
CA PHE A 302 -10.73 5.77 16.94
C PHE A 302 -11.19 5.10 15.63
N ARG A 303 -11.75 5.87 14.70
CA ARG A 303 -12.15 5.40 13.37
C ARG A 303 -11.32 6.05 12.28
N PRO A 304 -10.09 5.56 12.04
CA PRO A 304 -9.20 6.15 11.04
C PRO A 304 -9.68 5.93 9.60
N PHE A 305 -10.55 4.95 9.36
CA PHE A 305 -11.03 4.61 8.03
C PHE A 305 -12.20 5.49 7.59
N ARG A 306 -12.23 5.87 6.32
CA ARG A 306 -13.39 6.48 5.67
C ARG A 306 -14.47 5.47 5.29
N GLY A 307 -14.13 4.21 5.23
CA GLY A 307 -15.01 3.07 5.00
C GLY A 307 -14.43 1.85 5.66
N ASN A 308 -15.26 0.95 6.15
CA ASN A 308 -14.79 -0.31 6.69
C ASN A 308 -14.73 -1.33 5.56
N GLN A 309 -13.60 -1.99 5.43
CA GLN A 309 -13.43 -3.20 4.65
C GLN A 309 -13.31 -4.37 5.63
N PHE A 310 -14.15 -5.37 5.46
CA PHE A 310 -14.11 -6.57 6.27
C PHE A 310 -13.86 -7.77 5.37
N ASP A 311 -12.85 -8.54 5.72
CA ASP A 311 -12.57 -9.82 5.11
C ASP A 311 -13.11 -10.93 6.00
N GLN A 312 -13.82 -11.85 5.40
CA GLN A 312 -14.27 -13.05 6.08
C GLN A 312 -13.78 -14.26 5.31
N MET A 313 -13.11 -15.15 6.03
CA MET A 313 -12.67 -16.42 5.45
C MET A 313 -13.90 -17.26 5.07
N SER A 314 -13.89 -17.80 3.86
CA SER A 314 -14.89 -18.76 3.43
C SER A 314 -14.63 -20.10 4.09
N ILE A 315 -15.62 -20.66 4.72
CA ILE A 315 -15.57 -22.00 5.31
C ILE A 315 -16.52 -22.93 4.58
N ASP A 316 -16.11 -24.17 4.44
CA ASP A 316 -16.96 -25.20 3.86
C ASP A 316 -18.03 -25.68 4.85
N ALA A 317 -18.89 -26.62 4.39
CA ALA A 317 -19.96 -27.18 5.24
C ALA A 317 -19.43 -27.94 6.49
N ASN A 318 -18.16 -28.28 6.53
CA ASN A 318 -17.48 -28.99 7.60
C ASN A 318 -16.75 -28.05 8.58
N GLY A 319 -16.78 -26.73 8.33
CA GLY A 319 -16.09 -25.73 9.12
C GLY A 319 -14.60 -25.54 8.80
N SER A 320 -14.14 -26.13 7.70
CA SER A 320 -12.75 -25.98 7.23
C SER A 320 -12.63 -24.81 6.26
N PRO A 321 -11.48 -24.08 6.25
CA PRO A 321 -11.25 -23.02 5.28
C PRO A 321 -11.33 -23.53 3.85
N MET A 322 -12.02 -22.80 2.98
CA MET A 322 -11.99 -23.07 1.54
C MET A 322 -10.66 -22.59 0.96
N ILE A 323 -10.06 -23.39 0.12
CA ILE A 323 -8.76 -23.11 -0.52
C ILE A 323 -8.97 -23.05 -2.03
N ASP A 324 -8.38 -22.06 -2.67
CA ASP A 324 -8.22 -22.01 -4.12
C ASP A 324 -6.73 -22.05 -4.50
N SER A 325 -6.42 -21.86 -5.77
CA SER A 325 -5.04 -21.89 -6.28
C SER A 325 -4.14 -20.77 -5.72
N LEU A 326 -4.70 -19.77 -5.05
CA LEU A 326 -3.98 -18.65 -4.44
C LEU A 326 -3.89 -18.75 -2.91
N GLY A 327 -4.60 -19.71 -2.30
CA GLY A 327 -4.65 -19.91 -0.85
C GLY A 327 -6.06 -19.94 -0.27
N PRO A 328 -6.23 -19.72 1.03
CA PRO A 328 -7.55 -19.65 1.64
C PRO A 328 -8.42 -18.55 1.04
N VAL A 329 -9.63 -18.92 0.63
CA VAL A 329 -10.57 -17.97 0.02
C VAL A 329 -11.14 -17.03 1.07
N SER A 330 -10.89 -15.74 0.90
CA SER A 330 -11.54 -14.70 1.69
C SER A 330 -12.49 -13.87 0.83
N TYR A 331 -13.64 -13.51 1.40
CA TYR A 331 -14.53 -12.53 0.79
C TYR A 331 -14.33 -11.18 1.44
N THR A 332 -13.99 -10.19 0.63
CA THR A 332 -13.97 -8.80 1.05
C THR A 332 -15.40 -8.26 1.02
N HIS A 333 -15.92 -7.95 2.18
CA HIS A 333 -17.21 -7.26 2.30
C HIS A 333 -16.99 -5.76 2.42
N LEU A 334 -17.28 -5.03 1.36
CA LEU A 334 -17.46 -3.58 1.44
C LEU A 334 -18.78 -3.31 2.17
N THR A 335 -18.74 -3.26 3.48
CA THR A 335 -19.92 -2.86 4.22
C THR A 335 -20.11 -1.35 4.16
N LEU A 336 -21.25 -0.93 3.70
CA LEU A 336 -21.74 0.42 3.96
C LEU A 336 -21.72 0.65 5.48
N PRO A 337 -21.26 1.81 5.99
CA PRO A 337 -21.34 2.08 7.41
C PRO A 337 -22.77 1.87 7.86
N THR A 338 -22.97 0.88 8.73
CA THR A 338 -24.25 0.48 9.27
C THR A 338 -24.91 1.52 10.16
N ASN A 339 -24.33 2.70 10.30
CA ASN A 339 -24.89 3.84 11.02
C ASN A 339 -25.72 4.79 10.17
N ARG A 340 -26.15 4.41 8.99
CA ARG A 340 -27.43 4.92 8.54
C ARG A 340 -28.48 4.19 9.35
N VAL A 341 -28.81 4.71 10.49
CA VAL A 341 -30.19 4.65 10.98
C VAL A 341 -31.02 5.08 9.77
N ALA A 342 -31.70 4.15 9.18
CA ALA A 342 -32.82 4.47 8.33
C ALA A 342 -33.72 5.31 9.24
N GLY A 343 -33.60 6.63 9.11
CA GLY A 343 -34.56 7.53 9.68
C GLY A 343 -35.88 7.07 9.11
N GLY A 344 -36.69 6.47 9.92
CA GLY A 344 -38.06 6.11 9.57
C GLY A 344 -38.76 7.35 9.10
N GLY A 345 -38.79 7.55 7.78
CA GLY A 345 -39.70 8.45 7.14
C GLY A 345 -41.10 7.86 7.38
N GLY A 346 -41.74 8.24 8.47
CA GLY A 346 -43.16 8.08 8.63
C GLY A 346 -43.82 8.81 7.49
N GLY A 347 -44.20 8.08 6.45
CA GLY A 347 -45.12 8.57 5.44
C GLY A 347 -46.46 8.81 6.08
N GLY A 348 -46.75 10.04 6.43
CA GLY A 348 -48.12 10.50 6.66
C GLY A 348 -48.81 10.57 5.32
N GLY A 349 -49.72 9.66 5.07
CA GLY A 349 -50.66 9.80 3.98
C GLY A 349 -51.63 10.92 4.28
N GLY A 350 -52.04 11.64 3.27
CA GLY A 350 -53.13 12.59 3.21
C GLY A 350 -53.36 12.89 1.74
#